data_6f3c1de0b27d23349ddec87cc7463b15
#
_entry.id   6f3c1de0b27d23349ddec87cc7463b15
#
_cell.length_a   1.000
_cell.length_b   1.000
_cell.length_c   1.000
_cell.angle_alpha   90.00
_cell.angle_beta   90.00
_cell.angle_gamma   90.00
#
_symmetry.space_group_name_H-M   'P 1'
#
loop_
_entity.id
_entity.type
_entity.pdbx_description
1 polymer ?
#
loop_
_entity_poly.entity_id
_entity_poly.type
_entity_poly.pdbx_seq_one_letter_code
_entity_poly.pdbx_strand_id
1 'polypeptide(L)'
;ASAAREQGREKVSAMVGIVNHTDRYIASASVNGAGGANMTEYGAGGASVCCAVIPAVCYPGMKVEVRWNMPIGRTPVVKVKEVEVEKYDEPGDIYIHVFPEDVIRVVVSEYGGASTKHPITAPVKPIGWKKN
;
A
#
# COMPACT_ATOMS: atom_id res chain seq x y z
N ALA A 1 -24.27 15.62 18.55
CA ALA A 1 -23.71 15.68 17.20
C ALA A 1 -22.21 15.42 17.23
N SER A 2 -21.45 16.00 18.17
CA SER A 2 -20.02 15.81 18.26
C SER A 2 -19.62 14.39 18.63
N ALA A 3 -20.37 13.73 19.52
CA ALA A 3 -20.08 12.35 19.92
C ALA A 3 -20.20 11.38 18.74
N ALA A 4 -21.21 11.55 17.89
CA ALA A 4 -21.39 10.71 16.71
C ALA A 4 -20.27 10.93 15.70
N ARG A 5 -19.80 12.17 15.54
CA ARG A 5 -18.66 12.47 14.67
C ARG A 5 -17.38 11.84 15.19
N GLU A 6 -17.16 11.89 16.49
CA GLU A 6 -15.95 11.33 17.09
C GLU A 6 -15.93 9.81 16.92
N GLN A 7 -17.06 9.14 17.08
CA GLN A 7 -17.14 7.70 16.85
C GLN A 7 -16.84 7.34 15.39
N GLY A 8 -17.39 8.11 14.42
CA GLY A 8 -17.11 7.90 13.00
C GLY A 8 -15.67 8.23 12.61
N ARG A 9 -14.96 8.96 13.47
CA ARG A 9 -13.59 9.37 13.23
C ARG A 9 -12.58 8.63 14.12
N GLU A 10 -13.03 7.62 14.83
CA GLU A 10 -12.10 6.78 15.59
C GLU A 10 -11.02 6.25 14.66
N LYS A 11 -9.77 6.37 15.10
CA LYS A 11 -8.61 5.99 14.30
C LYS A 11 -7.92 4.79 14.91
N VAL A 12 -7.37 3.97 14.05
CA VAL A 12 -6.60 2.80 14.45
C VAL A 12 -5.24 2.85 13.78
N SER A 13 -4.26 2.22 14.43
CA SER A 13 -2.94 2.06 13.84
C SER A 13 -2.95 0.90 12.86
N ALA A 14 -2.40 1.12 11.68
CA ALA A 14 -2.28 0.09 10.65
C ALA A 14 -0.81 -0.05 10.26
N MET A 15 -0.33 -1.27 10.16
CA MET A 15 0.98 -1.52 9.61
C MET A 15 0.92 -1.33 8.09
N VAL A 16 2.05 -0.97 7.50
CA VAL A 16 2.14 -0.67 6.07
C VAL A 16 2.82 -1.81 5.35
N GLY A 17 2.17 -2.33 4.31
CA GLY A 17 2.72 -3.34 3.43
C GLY A 17 2.82 -2.83 2.00
N ILE A 18 3.66 -3.48 1.21
CA ILE A 18 3.88 -3.12 -0.19
C ILE A 18 3.69 -4.35 -1.04
N VAL A 19 2.95 -4.21 -2.15
CA VAL A 19 2.82 -5.26 -3.15
C VAL A 19 3.27 -4.68 -4.48
N ASN A 20 4.26 -5.30 -5.08
CA ASN A 20 4.90 -4.82 -6.31
C ASN A 20 4.45 -5.63 -7.50
N HIS A 21 3.63 -5.03 -8.36
CA HIS A 21 3.15 -5.64 -9.59
C HIS A 21 3.99 -5.25 -10.81
N THR A 22 5.26 -4.86 -10.58
CA THR A 22 6.15 -4.42 -11.64
C THR A 22 7.41 -5.28 -11.71
N ASP A 23 8.15 -5.15 -12.80
CA ASP A 23 9.44 -5.81 -12.98
C ASP A 23 10.62 -4.96 -12.46
N ARG A 24 10.34 -3.96 -11.63
CA ARG A 24 11.34 -3.06 -11.07
C ARG A 24 11.32 -3.10 -9.55
N TYR A 25 12.49 -3.00 -8.95
CA TYR A 25 12.64 -2.96 -7.50
C TYR A 25 12.08 -1.66 -6.91
N ILE A 26 11.37 -1.78 -5.78
CA ILE A 26 10.92 -0.64 -5.00
C ILE A 26 11.85 -0.50 -3.80
N ALA A 27 12.62 0.58 -3.74
CA ALA A 27 13.53 0.82 -2.64
C ALA A 27 12.79 1.25 -1.38
N SER A 28 11.70 2.01 -1.54
CA SER A 28 10.85 2.41 -0.42
C SER A 28 9.48 2.84 -0.92
N ALA A 29 8.48 2.70 -0.08
CA ALA A 29 7.16 3.27 -0.30
C ALA A 29 6.52 3.61 1.03
N SER A 30 5.79 4.70 1.07
CA SER A 30 5.15 5.18 2.30
C SER A 30 3.76 5.73 2.00
N VAL A 31 2.93 5.75 3.04
CA VAL A 31 1.60 6.33 2.97
C VAL A 31 1.50 7.36 4.09
N ASN A 32 1.23 8.62 3.73
CA ASN A 32 1.20 9.76 4.67
C ASN A 32 2.46 9.81 5.56
N GLY A 33 3.61 9.47 4.99
CA GLY A 33 4.89 9.47 5.71
C GLY A 33 5.18 8.23 6.54
N ALA A 34 4.25 7.28 6.62
CA ALA A 34 4.44 6.02 7.35
C ALA A 34 4.85 4.90 6.40
N GLY A 35 5.73 4.03 6.85
CA GLY A 35 6.26 2.93 6.04
C GLY A 35 7.73 3.12 5.74
N GLY A 36 8.13 2.91 4.48
CA GLY A 36 9.51 3.04 4.05
C GLY A 36 10.19 1.70 3.77
N ALA A 37 9.44 0.61 3.81
CA ALA A 37 9.95 -0.71 3.47
C ALA A 37 10.22 -0.82 1.97
N ASN A 38 11.03 -1.82 1.60
CA ASN A 38 11.30 -2.15 0.21
C ASN A 38 10.48 -3.36 -0.24
N MET A 39 10.44 -3.58 -1.55
CA MET A 39 9.82 -4.77 -2.11
C MET A 39 10.51 -5.13 -3.43
N THR A 40 10.83 -6.41 -3.57
CA THR A 40 11.42 -6.95 -4.78
C THR A 40 10.41 -6.99 -5.93
N GLU A 41 10.90 -7.19 -7.14
CA GLU A 41 10.06 -7.28 -8.35
C GLU A 41 9.04 -8.41 -8.20
N TYR A 42 7.79 -8.12 -8.53
CA TYR A 42 6.64 -9.03 -8.39
C TYR A 42 6.49 -9.60 -6.97
N GLY A 43 7.04 -8.90 -5.97
CA GLY A 43 6.97 -9.34 -4.59
C GLY A 43 5.68 -8.92 -3.90
N ALA A 44 5.21 -9.76 -3.00
CA ALA A 44 4.07 -9.49 -2.14
C ALA A 44 4.35 -10.06 -0.76
N GLY A 45 3.75 -9.47 0.24
CA GLY A 45 3.95 -9.97 1.60
C GLY A 45 2.98 -9.34 2.57
N GLY A 46 3.19 -9.60 3.83
CA GLY A 46 2.44 -8.98 4.91
C GLY A 46 2.94 -7.58 5.21
N ALA A 47 2.14 -6.82 5.90
CA ALA A 47 2.53 -5.51 6.40
C ALA A 47 3.51 -5.67 7.55
N SER A 48 4.64 -4.99 7.48
CA SER A 48 5.74 -5.19 8.43
C SER A 48 6.30 -3.91 9.02
N VAL A 49 5.91 -2.76 8.53
CA VAL A 49 6.43 -1.47 9.01
C VAL A 49 5.30 -0.68 9.66
N CYS A 50 5.48 -0.29 10.89
CA CYS A 50 4.55 0.54 11.65
C CYS A 50 4.73 2.01 11.27
N CYS A 51 3.81 2.89 11.42
CA CYS A 51 2.38 2.63 11.46
C CYS A 51 1.71 3.81 10.78
N ALA A 52 0.73 3.55 9.95
CA ALA A 52 -0.16 4.58 9.47
C ALA A 52 -1.37 4.65 10.39
N VAL A 53 -1.96 5.83 10.50
CA VAL A 53 -3.19 6.00 11.27
C VAL A 53 -4.34 6.14 10.28
N ILE A 54 -5.32 5.25 10.38
CA ILE A 54 -6.46 5.22 9.48
C ILE A 54 -7.76 5.26 10.28
N PRO A 55 -8.86 5.76 9.70
CA PRO A 55 -10.17 5.66 10.34
C PRO A 55 -10.59 4.20 10.53
N ALA A 56 -11.22 3.90 11.66
CA ALA A 56 -11.78 2.56 11.88
C ALA A 56 -12.91 2.26 10.90
N VAL A 57 -13.60 3.30 10.43
CA VAL A 57 -14.68 3.19 9.45
C VAL A 57 -14.28 3.96 8.19
N CYS A 58 -14.27 3.27 7.06
CA CYS A 58 -13.98 3.89 5.77
C CYS A 58 -15.06 4.92 5.41
N TYR A 59 -14.65 6.05 4.86
CA TYR A 59 -15.60 7.06 4.36
C TYR A 59 -15.29 7.36 2.88
N PRO A 60 -16.31 7.77 2.10
CA PRO A 60 -16.11 8.06 0.68
C PRO A 60 -15.11 9.19 0.45
N GLY A 61 -14.24 9.03 -0.54
CA GLY A 61 -13.27 10.03 -0.91
C GLY A 61 -12.05 10.12 -0.01
N MET A 62 -11.85 9.15 0.88
CA MET A 62 -10.68 9.09 1.74
C MET A 62 -9.42 8.95 0.90
N LYS A 63 -8.49 9.91 1.06
CA LYS A 63 -7.25 9.94 0.27
C LYS A 63 -6.03 9.93 1.15
N VAL A 64 -4.96 9.37 0.63
CA VAL A 64 -3.64 9.34 1.28
C VAL A 64 -2.57 9.77 0.29
N GLU A 65 -1.48 10.30 0.80
CA GLU A 65 -0.31 10.60 -0.02
C GLU A 65 0.60 9.38 -0.05
N VAL A 66 0.83 8.86 -1.25
CA VAL A 66 1.75 7.75 -1.47
C VAL A 66 3.03 8.28 -2.08
N ARG A 67 4.14 7.97 -1.46
CA ARG A 67 5.48 8.30 -1.95
C ARG A 67 6.23 7.01 -2.16
N TRP A 68 6.83 6.82 -3.33
CA TRP A 68 7.60 5.62 -3.61
C TRP A 68 8.85 5.94 -4.41
N ASN A 69 9.89 5.13 -4.17
CA ASN A 69 11.18 5.27 -4.83
C ASN A 69 11.48 4.00 -5.63
N MET A 70 11.52 4.13 -6.95
CA MET A 70 11.94 3.05 -7.84
C MET A 70 13.22 3.53 -8.53
N PRO A 71 14.40 3.27 -7.93
CA PRO A 71 15.64 3.85 -8.43
C PRO A 71 16.03 3.29 -9.80
N ILE A 72 16.73 4.13 -10.56
CA ILE A 72 17.36 3.71 -11.81
C ILE A 72 18.86 3.60 -11.52
N GLY A 73 19.35 2.35 -11.49
CA GLY A 73 20.71 2.09 -11.01
C GLY A 73 20.84 2.55 -9.56
N ARG A 74 21.73 3.49 -9.29
CA ARG A 74 21.93 4.06 -7.95
C ARG A 74 21.22 5.39 -7.75
N THR A 75 20.52 5.86 -8.77
CA THR A 75 19.86 7.17 -8.72
C THR A 75 18.44 7.01 -8.18
N PRO A 76 18.12 7.64 -7.04
CA PRO A 76 16.75 7.62 -6.54
C PRO A 76 15.78 8.27 -7.52
N VAL A 77 14.62 7.66 -7.71
CA VAL A 77 13.53 8.25 -8.49
C VAL A 77 12.29 8.20 -7.61
N VAL A 78 12.03 9.31 -6.94
CA VAL A 78 10.94 9.42 -5.99
C VAL A 78 9.74 10.08 -6.65
N LYS A 79 8.59 9.44 -6.51
CA LYS A 79 7.32 9.98 -7.01
C LYS A 79 6.33 10.08 -5.85
N VAL A 80 5.43 11.02 -5.96
CA VAL A 80 4.40 11.28 -4.95
C VAL A 80 3.06 11.40 -5.66
N LYS A 81 2.07 10.74 -5.12
CA LYS A 81 0.73 10.77 -5.69
C LYS A 81 -0.32 10.72 -4.58
N GLU A 82 -1.36 11.51 -4.71
CA GLU A 82 -2.52 11.39 -3.83
C GLU A 82 -3.45 10.32 -4.38
N VAL A 83 -3.76 9.32 -3.57
CA VAL A 83 -4.52 8.15 -3.99
C VAL A 83 -5.72 7.96 -3.07
N GLU A 84 -6.88 7.72 -3.66
CA GLU A 84 -8.07 7.38 -2.90
C GLU A 84 -7.95 5.96 -2.36
N VAL A 85 -8.20 5.78 -1.06
CA VAL A 85 -8.18 4.46 -0.42
C VAL A 85 -9.44 3.71 -0.82
N GLU A 86 -9.29 2.47 -1.26
CA GLU A 86 -10.43 1.64 -1.65
C GLU A 86 -11.27 1.30 -0.42
N LYS A 87 -12.56 1.14 -0.63
CA LYS A 87 -13.50 0.86 0.45
C LYS A 87 -13.10 -0.40 1.21
N TYR A 88 -13.13 -0.33 2.53
CA TYR A 88 -12.93 -1.49 3.40
C TYR A 88 -14.06 -1.57 4.42
N ASP A 89 -14.47 -2.78 4.76
CA ASP A 89 -15.55 -3.01 5.74
C ASP A 89 -14.98 -3.13 7.16
N GLU A 90 -13.79 -3.75 7.28
CA GLU A 90 -13.12 -3.94 8.55
C GLU A 90 -11.75 -3.28 8.51
N PRO A 91 -11.30 -2.64 9.61
CA PRO A 91 -9.94 -2.13 9.65
C PRO A 91 -8.94 -3.27 9.63
N GLY A 92 -7.77 -3.00 9.12
CA GLY A 92 -6.68 -3.96 9.02
C GLY A 92 -5.39 -3.21 8.74
N ASP A 93 -4.47 -3.87 8.05
CA ASP A 93 -3.24 -3.21 7.63
C ASP A 93 -3.45 -2.53 6.28
N ILE A 94 -2.66 -1.50 6.00
CA ILE A 94 -2.77 -0.75 4.77
C ILE A 94 -1.70 -1.23 3.78
N TYR A 95 -2.11 -1.52 2.55
CA TYR A 95 -1.24 -2.06 1.51
C TYR A 95 -1.16 -1.12 0.33
N ILE A 96 0.06 -0.82 -0.08
CA ILE A 96 0.36 0.00 -1.26
C ILE A 96 0.63 -0.95 -2.42
N HIS A 97 -0.25 -0.99 -3.41
CA HIS A 97 -0.07 -1.78 -4.62
C HIS A 97 0.49 -0.89 -5.72
N VAL A 98 1.68 -1.21 -6.18
CA VAL A 98 2.35 -0.47 -7.25
C VAL A 98 2.25 -1.27 -8.53
N PHE A 99 1.55 -0.72 -9.52
CA PHE A 99 1.37 -1.31 -10.84
C PHE A 99 2.25 -0.58 -11.88
N PRO A 100 2.46 -1.17 -13.05
CA PRO A 100 3.17 -0.48 -14.14
C PRO A 100 2.55 0.87 -14.49
N GLU A 101 3.36 1.77 -15.04
CA GLU A 101 2.93 3.10 -15.50
C GLU A 101 2.44 4.01 -14.36
N ASP A 102 3.04 3.84 -13.18
CA ASP A 102 2.76 4.66 -11.98
C ASP A 102 1.30 4.57 -11.51
N VAL A 103 0.64 3.46 -11.78
CA VAL A 103 -0.69 3.20 -11.24
C VAL A 103 -0.56 2.68 -9.82
N ILE A 104 -1.17 3.36 -8.89
CA ILE A 104 -1.10 3.03 -7.46
C ILE A 104 -2.51 2.74 -6.95
N ARG A 105 -2.64 1.63 -6.23
CA ARG A 105 -3.88 1.32 -5.50
C ARG A 105 -3.55 1.12 -4.03
N VAL A 106 -4.39 1.64 -3.17
CA VAL A 106 -4.23 1.52 -1.72
C VAL A 106 -5.45 0.81 -1.15
N VAL A 107 -5.21 -0.31 -0.48
CA VAL A 107 -6.28 -1.11 0.12
C VAL A 107 -5.99 -1.35 1.59
N VAL A 108 -7.05 -1.60 2.36
CA VAL A 108 -6.96 -2.00 3.77
C VAL A 108 -7.50 -3.41 3.89
N SER A 109 -6.73 -4.30 4.50
CA SER A 109 -7.10 -5.71 4.59
C SER A 109 -6.49 -6.36 5.84
N GLU A 110 -7.21 -7.32 6.41
CA GLU A 110 -6.68 -8.19 7.46
C GLU A 110 -5.75 -9.26 6.89
N TYR A 111 -5.75 -9.46 5.59
CA TYR A 111 -5.00 -10.52 4.92
C TYR A 111 -3.82 -9.94 4.18
N GLY A 112 -2.67 -10.60 4.28
CA GLY A 112 -1.45 -10.17 3.61
C GLY A 112 -1.56 -10.16 2.09
N GLY A 113 -0.68 -9.39 1.43
CA GLY A 113 -0.73 -9.20 -0.03
C GLY A 113 -0.55 -10.48 -0.83
N ALA A 114 0.03 -11.53 -0.24
CA ALA A 114 0.18 -12.83 -0.89
C ALA A 114 -1.00 -13.78 -0.62
N SER A 115 -1.93 -13.40 0.23
CA SER A 115 -3.08 -14.23 0.59
C SER A 115 -4.12 -14.23 -0.54
N THR A 116 -4.75 -15.38 -0.76
CA THR A 116 -5.86 -15.50 -1.71
C THR A 116 -7.09 -14.70 -1.27
N LYS A 117 -7.17 -14.32 0.00
CA LYS A 117 -8.26 -13.52 0.57
C LYS A 117 -8.01 -12.02 0.49
N HIS A 118 -6.82 -11.61 0.05
CA HIS A 118 -6.51 -10.19 -0.13
C HIS A 118 -7.37 -9.59 -1.27
N PRO A 119 -7.81 -8.32 -1.15
CA PRO A 119 -8.69 -7.72 -2.17
C PRO A 119 -8.11 -7.68 -3.58
N ILE A 120 -6.80 -7.60 -3.71
CA ILE A 120 -6.12 -7.57 -5.01
C ILE A 120 -5.30 -8.83 -5.14
N THR A 121 -5.42 -9.51 -6.28
CA THR A 121 -4.65 -10.73 -6.55
C THR A 121 -3.15 -10.45 -6.50
N ALA A 122 -2.40 -11.34 -5.84
CA ALA A 122 -0.95 -11.21 -5.72
C ALA A 122 -0.29 -11.22 -7.10
N PRO A 123 0.83 -10.51 -7.26
CA PRO A 123 1.55 -10.51 -8.54
C PRO A 123 2.16 -11.88 -8.82
N VAL A 124 2.22 -12.23 -10.10
CA VAL A 124 2.82 -13.47 -10.57
C VAL A 124 3.90 -13.10 -11.58
N LYS A 125 5.10 -13.65 -11.40
CA LYS A 125 6.18 -13.44 -12.36
C LYS A 125 5.79 -14.02 -13.72
N PRO A 126 5.94 -13.26 -14.82
CA PRO A 126 5.70 -13.81 -16.15
C PRO A 126 6.63 -14.99 -16.43
N ILE A 127 6.14 -15.95 -17.22
CA ILE A 127 6.93 -17.11 -17.64
C ILE A 127 8.17 -16.60 -18.38
N GLY A 128 9.36 -17.08 -17.95
CA GLY A 128 10.63 -16.67 -18.55
C GLY A 128 11.20 -15.37 -18.04
N TRP A 129 10.52 -14.69 -17.12
CA TRP A 129 11.06 -13.47 -16.53
C TRP A 129 12.29 -13.77 -15.66
N LYS A 130 13.33 -12.98 -15.86
CA LYS A 130 14.56 -13.09 -15.05
C LYS A 130 14.97 -11.72 -14.58
N LYS A 131 15.43 -11.68 -13.33
CA LYS A 131 16.01 -10.48 -12.75
C LYS A 131 17.38 -10.20 -13.40
N ASN A 132 17.58 -8.96 -13.81
CA ASN A 132 18.87 -8.50 -14.36
C ASN A 132 19.82 -8.07 -13.25
#